data_2063e85d3f59c40418a4261e245e42b8
#
_entry.id   2063e85d3f59c40418a4261e245e42b8
#
_cell.length_a   1.000
_cell.length_b   1.000
_cell.length_c   1.000
_cell.angle_alpha   90.00
_cell.angle_beta   90.00
_cell.angle_gamma   90.00
#
_symmetry.space_group_name_H-M   'P 1'
#
loop_
_entity.id
_entity.type
_entity.pdbx_description
1 polymer ?
#
loop_
_entity_poly.entity_id
_entity_poly.type
_entity_poly.pdbx_seq_one_letter_code
_entity_poly.pdbx_strand_id
1 'polypeptide(L)'
;AIDFLRRVNLGETPDIGPAAAVIGGGNAAMDAARTAVRLGAKVTVVYRRSRDEMPADDEEIREAMAEGVAFRFLAAPAGITGQGRAEELRVELMELDARKKPVGTGRFETIPVSAVISAVGQKIDLGGMQDIATGSGGRVTGPERRPDAHRATSQRCGWSRRRTSP
;
A
#
# COMPACT_ATOMS: atom_id res chain seq x y z
N ALA A 1 4.61 5.53 -3.02
CA ALA A 1 3.75 4.87 -4.01
C ALA A 1 2.66 5.81 -4.51
N ILE A 2 1.85 6.41 -3.64
CA ILE A 2 0.67 7.19 -4.08
C ILE A 2 1.05 8.36 -4.99
N ASP A 3 2.07 9.14 -4.67
CA ASP A 3 2.50 10.22 -5.55
C ASP A 3 3.02 9.69 -6.90
N PHE A 4 3.76 8.59 -6.90
CA PHE A 4 4.21 7.91 -8.11
C PHE A 4 3.02 7.50 -9.00
N LEU A 5 2.03 6.79 -8.42
CA LEU A 5 0.83 6.36 -9.13
C LEU A 5 0.01 7.56 -9.64
N ARG A 6 -0.14 8.61 -8.81
CA ARG A 6 -0.83 9.85 -9.20
C ARG A 6 -0.16 10.49 -10.43
N ARG A 7 1.17 10.62 -10.43
CA ARG A 7 1.91 11.21 -11.55
C ARG A 7 1.72 10.41 -12.84
N VAL A 8 1.81 9.07 -12.75
CA VAL A 8 1.59 8.21 -13.93
C VAL A 8 0.15 8.33 -14.44
N ASN A 9 -0.85 8.35 -13.54
CA ASN A 9 -2.26 8.52 -13.91
C ASN A 9 -2.57 9.90 -14.55
N LEU A 10 -1.75 10.90 -14.24
CA LEU A 10 -1.82 12.22 -14.91
C LEU A 10 -1.07 12.26 -16.26
N GLY A 11 -0.56 11.12 -16.72
CA GLY A 11 0.16 11.00 -17.99
C GLY A 11 1.65 11.36 -17.91
N GLU A 12 2.21 11.56 -16.71
CA GLU A 12 3.64 11.73 -16.54
C GLU A 12 4.36 10.36 -16.68
N THR A 13 5.59 10.41 -17.18
CA THR A 13 6.48 9.24 -17.23
C THR A 13 7.66 9.49 -16.30
N PRO A 14 7.54 9.17 -14.99
CA PRO A 14 8.64 9.34 -14.06
C PRO A 14 9.85 8.49 -14.47
N ASP A 15 11.05 9.08 -14.49
CA ASP A 15 12.28 8.33 -14.71
C ASP A 15 12.61 7.50 -13.45
N ILE A 16 12.31 6.21 -13.50
CA ILE A 16 12.65 5.24 -12.46
C ILE A 16 13.87 4.38 -12.83
N GLY A 17 14.40 4.56 -14.06
CA GLY A 17 15.53 3.79 -14.58
C GLY A 17 15.21 2.29 -14.78
N PRO A 18 16.24 1.47 -15.04
CA PRO A 18 16.05 0.08 -15.45
C PRO A 18 15.69 -0.88 -14.29
N ALA A 19 15.87 -0.50 -13.03
CA ALA A 19 15.62 -1.36 -11.88
C ALA A 19 14.98 -0.57 -10.72
N ALA A 20 13.84 -1.03 -10.23
CA ALA A 20 13.15 -0.39 -9.13
C ALA A 20 12.86 -1.36 -7.98
N ALA A 21 12.98 -0.88 -6.73
CA ALA A 21 12.48 -1.60 -5.57
C ALA A 21 11.21 -0.92 -5.05
N VAL A 22 10.19 -1.73 -4.73
CA VAL A 22 8.98 -1.27 -4.07
C VAL A 22 8.96 -1.80 -2.64
N ILE A 23 8.91 -0.91 -1.66
CA ILE A 23 8.93 -1.28 -0.24
C ILE A 23 7.50 -1.34 0.29
N GLY A 24 7.02 -2.54 0.60
CA GLY A 24 5.68 -2.72 1.15
C GLY A 24 5.01 -4.00 0.68
N GLY A 25 3.85 -4.33 1.24
CA GLY A 25 3.16 -5.59 0.95
C GLY A 25 1.64 -5.44 0.82
N GLY A 26 1.10 -4.23 0.73
CA GLY A 26 -0.33 -3.98 0.50
C GLY A 26 -0.66 -3.75 -0.98
N ASN A 27 -1.95 -3.58 -1.30
CA ASN A 27 -2.43 -3.38 -2.68
C ASN A 27 -1.72 -2.20 -3.37
N ALA A 28 -1.51 -1.08 -2.66
CA ALA A 28 -0.76 0.05 -3.22
C ALA A 28 0.70 -0.28 -3.60
N ALA A 29 1.32 -1.29 -2.96
CA ALA A 29 2.62 -1.78 -3.37
C ALA A 29 2.53 -2.61 -4.65
N MET A 30 1.49 -3.42 -4.78
CA MET A 30 1.23 -4.22 -6.00
C MET A 30 0.96 -3.30 -7.19
N ASP A 31 0.08 -2.31 -7.02
CA ASP A 31 -0.21 -1.29 -8.05
C ASP A 31 1.06 -0.55 -8.50
N ALA A 32 1.88 -0.12 -7.53
CA ALA A 32 3.13 0.59 -7.84
C ALA A 32 4.14 -0.32 -8.55
N ALA A 33 4.25 -1.58 -8.14
CA ALA A 33 5.15 -2.54 -8.76
C ALA A 33 4.75 -2.85 -10.21
N ARG A 34 3.48 -3.16 -10.45
CA ARG A 34 2.95 -3.42 -11.80
C ARG A 34 3.09 -2.19 -12.70
N THR A 35 2.79 -1.01 -12.17
CA THR A 35 2.99 0.26 -12.90
C THR A 35 4.45 0.46 -13.29
N ALA A 36 5.39 0.19 -12.38
CA ALA A 36 6.82 0.32 -12.66
C ALA A 36 7.31 -0.70 -13.71
N VAL A 37 6.78 -1.95 -13.69
CA VAL A 37 7.05 -2.94 -14.75
C VAL A 37 6.57 -2.44 -16.11
N ARG A 38 5.36 -1.87 -16.18
CA ARG A 38 4.80 -1.31 -17.42
C ARG A 38 5.57 -0.10 -17.96
N LEU A 39 6.29 0.61 -17.08
CA LEU A 39 7.25 1.65 -17.46
C LEU A 39 8.62 1.09 -17.90
N GLY A 40 8.80 -0.24 -17.94
CA GLY A 40 9.98 -0.92 -18.45
C GLY A 40 11.05 -1.26 -17.41
N ALA A 41 10.80 -1.04 -16.12
CA ALA A 41 11.76 -1.38 -15.08
C ALA A 41 11.67 -2.87 -14.66
N LYS A 42 12.81 -3.47 -14.29
CA LYS A 42 12.82 -4.71 -13.50
C LYS A 42 12.48 -4.36 -12.06
N VAL A 43 11.42 -4.97 -11.52
CA VAL A 43 10.89 -4.59 -10.21
C VAL A 43 11.07 -5.70 -9.18
N THR A 44 11.54 -5.32 -7.99
CA THR A 44 11.58 -6.19 -6.82
C THR A 44 10.76 -5.58 -5.68
N VAL A 45 9.72 -6.29 -5.26
CA VAL A 45 8.96 -5.94 -4.04
C VAL A 45 9.73 -6.47 -2.83
N VAL A 46 10.06 -5.58 -1.89
CA VAL A 46 10.73 -5.91 -0.63
C VAL A 46 9.70 -5.86 0.49
N TYR A 47 9.51 -7.00 1.15
CA TYR A 47 8.55 -7.13 2.24
C TYR A 47 9.15 -7.79 3.47
N ARG A 48 8.94 -7.16 4.64
CA ARG A 48 9.59 -7.56 5.91
C ARG A 48 9.06 -8.83 6.56
N ARG A 49 7.95 -9.39 6.07
CA ARG A 49 7.37 -10.66 6.53
C ARG A 49 7.36 -11.68 5.40
N SER A 50 6.76 -12.84 5.65
CA SER A 50 6.56 -13.83 4.60
C SER A 50 5.36 -13.47 3.71
N ARG A 51 5.16 -14.26 2.66
CA ARG A 51 4.03 -14.09 1.77
C ARG A 51 2.69 -14.21 2.52
N ASP A 52 2.58 -15.13 3.46
CA ASP A 52 1.33 -15.42 4.19
C ASP A 52 0.86 -14.25 5.06
N GLU A 53 1.75 -13.35 5.43
CA GLU A 53 1.44 -12.13 6.17
C GLU A 53 1.30 -10.89 5.29
N MET A 54 1.30 -11.04 3.96
CA MET A 54 1.04 -9.91 3.06
C MET A 54 -0.41 -9.44 3.18
N PRO A 55 -0.64 -8.14 3.38
CA PRO A 55 -2.00 -7.60 3.42
C PRO A 55 -2.61 -7.34 2.03
N ALA A 56 -1.86 -7.52 0.95
CA ALA A 56 -2.39 -7.42 -0.41
C ALA A 56 -3.26 -8.65 -0.74
N ASP A 57 -4.26 -8.45 -1.60
CA ASP A 57 -5.10 -9.52 -2.08
C ASP A 57 -4.28 -10.55 -2.87
N ASP A 58 -4.57 -11.83 -2.68
CA ASP A 58 -3.85 -12.93 -3.35
C ASP A 58 -3.90 -12.84 -4.88
N GLU A 59 -4.96 -12.28 -5.42
CA GLU A 59 -5.11 -12.04 -6.85
C GLU A 59 -4.13 -10.98 -7.34
N GLU A 60 -4.02 -9.85 -6.63
CA GLU A 60 -3.06 -8.78 -6.93
C GLU A 60 -1.61 -9.27 -6.88
N ILE A 61 -1.29 -10.13 -5.91
CA ILE A 61 0.05 -10.73 -5.80
C ILE A 61 0.33 -11.65 -7.00
N ARG A 62 -0.64 -12.48 -7.39
CA ARG A 62 -0.51 -13.40 -8.53
C ARG A 62 -0.35 -12.64 -9.85
N GLU A 63 -1.13 -11.58 -10.04
CA GLU A 63 -1.04 -10.73 -11.23
C GLU A 63 0.30 -10.00 -11.30
N ALA A 64 0.79 -9.47 -10.18
CA ALA A 64 2.11 -8.84 -10.11
C ALA A 64 3.22 -9.84 -10.49
N MET A 65 3.16 -11.08 -9.97
CA MET A 65 4.11 -12.13 -10.34
C MET A 65 4.02 -12.49 -11.83
N ALA A 66 2.82 -12.59 -12.38
CA ALA A 66 2.60 -12.89 -13.80
C ALA A 66 3.14 -11.77 -14.72
N GLU A 67 3.10 -10.52 -14.27
CA GLU A 67 3.70 -9.38 -14.97
C GLU A 67 5.24 -9.29 -14.80
N GLY A 68 5.86 -10.21 -14.05
CA GLY A 68 7.32 -10.29 -13.90
C GLY A 68 7.89 -9.56 -12.67
N VAL A 69 7.07 -9.19 -11.71
CA VAL A 69 7.52 -8.63 -10.44
C VAL A 69 8.22 -9.71 -9.61
N ALA A 70 9.45 -9.47 -9.21
CA ALA A 70 10.17 -10.30 -8.25
C ALA A 70 9.81 -9.92 -6.81
N PHE A 71 9.87 -10.89 -5.89
CA PHE A 71 9.58 -10.66 -4.47
C PHE A 71 10.77 -11.04 -3.60
N ARG A 72 11.16 -10.14 -2.70
CA ARG A 72 12.14 -10.39 -1.64
C ARG A 72 11.40 -10.31 -0.29
N PHE A 73 10.92 -11.47 0.14
CA PHE A 73 10.30 -11.62 1.46
C PHE A 73 11.34 -11.66 2.58
N LEU A 74 10.90 -11.47 3.81
CA LEU A 74 11.73 -11.47 5.01
C LEU A 74 12.92 -10.51 4.86
N ALA A 75 12.66 -9.32 4.31
CA ALA A 75 13.66 -8.30 4.11
C ALA A 75 13.08 -6.91 4.44
N ALA A 76 13.82 -6.12 5.18
CA ALA A 76 13.47 -4.75 5.53
C ALA A 76 14.51 -3.76 4.99
N PRO A 77 14.11 -2.59 4.46
CA PRO A 77 15.07 -1.60 3.99
C PRO A 77 15.92 -1.09 5.17
N ALA A 78 17.24 -1.09 5.00
CA ALA A 78 18.21 -0.62 5.98
C ALA A 78 18.94 0.66 5.54
N GLY A 79 19.04 0.89 4.23
CA GLY A 79 19.66 2.08 3.68
C GLY A 79 19.64 2.08 2.15
N ILE A 80 19.84 3.26 1.59
CA ILE A 80 19.97 3.47 0.15
C ILE A 80 21.28 4.20 -0.08
N THR A 81 22.05 3.74 -1.05
CA THR A 81 23.29 4.39 -1.50
C THR A 81 23.19 4.82 -2.94
N GLY A 82 24.00 5.80 -3.35
CA GLY A 82 24.07 6.32 -4.70
C GLY A 82 24.51 7.79 -4.75
N GLN A 83 24.88 8.27 -5.92
CA GLN A 83 25.27 9.65 -6.17
C GLN A 83 24.24 10.32 -7.10
N GLY A 84 23.39 11.17 -6.52
CA GLY A 84 22.33 11.88 -7.27
C GLY A 84 21.08 11.04 -7.62
N ARG A 85 21.20 9.70 -7.66
CA ARG A 85 20.11 8.75 -7.79
C ARG A 85 20.39 7.49 -6.95
N ALA A 86 19.39 6.67 -6.69
CA ALA A 86 19.60 5.39 -6.03
C ALA A 86 20.43 4.45 -6.92
N GLU A 87 21.39 3.76 -6.36
CA GLU A 87 22.20 2.74 -7.02
C GLU A 87 22.05 1.39 -6.35
N GLU A 88 21.96 1.40 -5.02
CA GLU A 88 21.81 0.20 -4.22
C GLU A 88 20.80 0.40 -3.08
N LEU A 89 20.00 -0.62 -2.84
CA LEU A 89 19.15 -0.75 -1.66
C LEU A 89 19.74 -1.83 -0.75
N ARG A 90 20.24 -1.42 0.41
CA ARG A 90 20.65 -2.36 1.46
C ARG A 90 19.41 -2.79 2.24
N VAL A 91 19.22 -4.08 2.38
CA VAL A 91 18.12 -4.69 3.15
C VAL A 91 18.68 -5.56 4.27
N GLU A 92 18.04 -5.53 5.43
CA GLU A 92 18.28 -6.45 6.52
C GLU A 92 17.41 -7.68 6.36
N LEU A 93 17.98 -8.87 6.52
CA LEU A 93 17.23 -10.11 6.53
C LEU A 93 16.47 -10.24 7.84
N MET A 94 15.20 -10.62 7.73
CA MET A 94 14.28 -10.72 8.84
C MET A 94 13.94 -12.18 9.14
N GLU A 95 13.60 -12.43 10.39
CA GLU A 95 12.95 -13.66 10.84
C GLU A 95 11.63 -13.30 11.52
N LEU A 96 10.69 -14.25 11.57
CA LEU A 96 9.43 -14.05 12.28
C LEU A 96 9.51 -14.68 13.66
N ASP A 97 9.19 -13.93 14.70
CA ASP A 97 9.03 -14.47 16.04
C ASP A 97 7.77 -15.35 16.15
N ALA A 98 7.55 -15.96 17.33
CA ALA A 98 6.38 -16.80 17.60
C ALA A 98 5.03 -16.07 17.43
N ARG A 99 5.05 -14.72 17.40
CA ARG A 99 3.87 -13.87 17.16
C ARG A 99 3.81 -13.32 15.73
N LYS A 100 4.62 -13.89 14.82
CA LYS A 100 4.75 -13.44 13.42
C LYS A 100 5.18 -11.98 13.28
N LYS A 101 5.90 -11.43 14.26
CA LYS A 101 6.52 -10.11 14.15
C LYS A 101 7.89 -10.23 13.51
N PRO A 102 8.24 -9.36 12.56
CA PRO A 102 9.55 -9.37 11.94
C PRO A 102 10.61 -8.87 12.93
N VAL A 103 11.69 -9.64 13.07
CA VAL A 103 12.86 -9.36 13.89
C VAL A 103 14.09 -9.35 12.98
N GLY A 104 14.94 -8.33 13.09
CA GLY A 104 16.17 -8.23 12.33
C GLY A 104 17.18 -9.30 12.76
N THR A 105 17.87 -9.89 11.79
CA THR A 105 18.88 -10.91 12.04
C THR A 105 20.31 -10.36 12.16
N GLY A 106 20.48 -9.07 11.88
CA GLY A 106 21.81 -8.43 11.74
C GLY A 106 22.54 -8.80 10.45
N ARG A 107 21.93 -9.63 9.57
CA ARG A 107 22.48 -9.96 8.25
C ARG A 107 21.89 -9.06 7.19
N PHE A 108 22.72 -8.65 6.24
CA PHE A 108 22.34 -7.68 5.22
C PHE A 108 22.60 -8.24 3.82
N GLU A 109 21.78 -7.81 2.88
CA GLU A 109 21.98 -8.01 1.44
C GLU A 109 21.85 -6.67 0.73
N THR A 110 22.39 -6.59 -0.48
CA THR A 110 22.29 -5.41 -1.34
C THR A 110 21.56 -5.78 -2.63
N ILE A 111 20.59 -4.97 -3.00
CA ILE A 111 19.82 -5.10 -4.24
C ILE A 111 20.17 -3.91 -5.12
N PRO A 112 20.68 -4.09 -6.34
CA PRO A 112 20.92 -3.00 -7.27
C PRO A 112 19.60 -2.39 -7.71
N VAL A 113 19.49 -1.06 -7.62
CA VAL A 113 18.28 -0.30 -7.95
C VAL A 113 18.60 1.04 -8.61
N SER A 114 17.70 1.54 -9.41
CA SER A 114 17.75 2.92 -9.96
C SER A 114 16.73 3.82 -9.26
N ALA A 115 15.72 3.22 -8.64
CA ALA A 115 14.69 3.92 -7.90
C ALA A 115 14.16 3.06 -6.74
N VAL A 116 13.69 3.72 -5.68
CA VAL A 116 13.01 3.09 -4.55
C VAL A 116 11.66 3.76 -4.34
N ILE A 117 10.58 2.97 -4.39
CA ILE A 117 9.20 3.43 -4.24
C ILE A 117 8.68 2.95 -2.88
N SER A 118 8.44 3.88 -1.97
CA SER A 118 7.91 3.55 -0.64
C SER A 118 6.39 3.37 -0.66
N ALA A 119 5.91 2.21 -0.18
CA ALA A 119 4.50 1.83 -0.03
C ALA A 119 4.18 1.31 1.38
N VAL A 120 4.83 1.88 2.41
CA VAL A 120 4.75 1.43 3.81
C VAL A 120 3.54 1.99 4.58
N GLY A 121 2.59 2.59 3.89
CA GLY A 121 1.42 3.23 4.45
C GLY A 121 1.58 4.74 4.58
N GLN A 122 0.49 5.38 4.98
CA GLN A 122 0.41 6.83 5.19
C GLN A 122 -0.06 7.13 6.61
N LYS A 123 0.42 8.22 7.17
CA LYS A 123 -0.18 8.84 8.34
C LYS A 123 -1.12 9.95 7.86
N ILE A 124 -2.29 10.02 8.47
CA ILE A 124 -3.21 11.15 8.26
C ILE A 124 -2.63 12.33 9.00
N ASP A 125 -2.36 13.41 8.30
CA ASP A 125 -2.07 14.72 8.90
C ASP A 125 -3.40 15.46 9.05
N LEU A 126 -3.81 15.62 10.31
CA LEU A 126 -5.03 16.35 10.68
C LEU A 126 -4.74 17.84 10.92
N GLY A 127 -3.71 18.41 10.31
CA GLY A 127 -3.34 19.80 10.47
C GLY A 127 -4.55 20.73 10.41
N GLY A 128 -4.90 21.37 11.52
CA GLY A 128 -6.07 22.25 11.68
C GLY A 128 -7.40 21.56 12.04
N MET A 129 -7.45 20.23 12.17
CA MET A 129 -8.64 19.46 12.57
C MET A 129 -8.42 18.73 13.89
N GLN A 130 -8.14 19.48 14.96
CA GLN A 130 -7.75 18.94 16.27
C GLN A 130 -8.89 18.22 16.99
N ASP A 131 -10.15 18.45 16.58
CA ASP A 131 -11.34 17.87 17.21
C ASP A 131 -11.72 16.49 16.65
N ILE A 132 -10.95 15.95 15.69
CA ILE A 132 -11.23 14.63 15.12
C ILE A 132 -10.58 13.55 15.99
N ALA A 133 -11.43 12.70 16.60
CA ALA A 133 -10.96 11.57 17.38
C ALA A 133 -10.17 10.58 16.50
N THR A 134 -8.95 10.27 16.92
CA THR A 134 -8.09 9.29 16.25
C THR A 134 -7.86 8.08 17.13
N GLY A 135 -7.99 6.88 16.55
CA GLY A 135 -7.63 5.63 17.18
C GLY A 135 -6.13 5.29 17.05
N SER A 136 -5.75 4.10 17.49
CA SER A 136 -4.38 3.62 17.40
C SER A 136 -3.87 3.65 15.94
N GLY A 137 -2.68 4.21 15.74
CA GLY A 137 -2.08 4.35 14.41
C GLY A 137 -2.56 5.57 13.61
N GLY A 138 -3.23 6.55 14.24
CA GLY A 138 -3.64 7.81 13.59
C GLY A 138 -4.84 7.66 12.64
N ARG A 139 -5.61 6.58 12.74
CA ARG A 139 -6.85 6.42 11.98
C ARG A 139 -7.96 7.27 12.58
N VAL A 140 -8.71 7.98 11.75
CA VAL A 140 -9.94 8.67 12.18
C VAL A 140 -10.94 7.64 12.68
N THR A 141 -11.39 7.78 13.94
CA THR A 141 -12.48 6.97 14.48
C THR A 141 -13.80 7.68 14.22
N GLY A 142 -14.65 7.10 13.37
CA GLY A 142 -16.04 7.54 13.23
C GLY A 142 -16.86 7.24 14.49
N PRO A 143 -18.03 7.89 14.68
CA PRO A 143 -18.94 7.52 15.76
C PRO A 143 -19.29 6.04 15.62
N GLU A 144 -19.25 5.30 16.74
CA GLU A 144 -19.71 3.91 16.77
C GLU A 144 -21.09 3.83 16.12
N ARG A 145 -21.23 2.98 15.10
CA ARG A 145 -22.55 2.70 14.52
C ARG A 145 -23.39 2.08 15.63
N ARG A 146 -24.34 2.84 16.14
CA ARG A 146 -25.37 2.27 17.03
C ARG A 146 -26.11 1.18 16.25
N PRO A 147 -26.24 -0.05 16.77
CA PRO A 147 -26.91 -1.15 16.09
C PRO A 147 -28.35 -0.85 15.65
N ASP A 148 -28.97 0.17 16.22
CA ASP A 148 -30.41 0.45 16.11
C ASP A 148 -30.79 1.50 15.04
N ALA A 149 -29.82 2.06 14.31
CA ALA A 149 -30.11 3.13 13.33
C ALA A 149 -30.85 2.63 12.06
N HIS A 150 -30.96 1.33 11.83
CA HIS A 150 -31.64 0.76 10.66
C HIS A 150 -33.17 0.57 10.81
N ARG A 151 -33.76 0.81 12.01
CA ARG A 151 -35.20 0.58 12.23
C ARG A 151 -36.07 1.82 12.08
N ALA A 152 -35.52 3.02 11.89
CA ALA A 152 -36.29 4.28 11.93
C ALA A 152 -36.60 4.91 10.58
N THR A 153 -36.09 4.41 9.47
CA THR A 153 -36.25 5.08 8.15
C THR A 153 -37.19 4.39 7.16
N SER A 154 -37.82 3.26 7.51
CA SER A 154 -38.75 2.58 6.61
C SER A 154 -40.24 2.98 6.74
N GLN A 155 -40.59 3.95 7.59
CA GLN A 155 -42.00 4.30 7.85
C GLN A 155 -42.43 5.70 7.39
N ARG A 156 -41.68 6.45 6.58
CA ARG A 156 -42.16 7.74 6.04
C ARG A 156 -41.81 7.93 4.56
N CYS A 157 -42.35 7.12 3.69
CA CYS A 157 -42.57 7.48 2.29
C CYS A 157 -43.92 6.91 1.86
N GLY A 158 -45.00 7.49 2.41
CA GLY A 158 -46.34 7.29 1.92
C GLY A 158 -46.57 8.13 0.66
N TRP A 159 -46.36 7.53 -0.49
CA TRP A 159 -46.82 8.11 -1.74
C TRP A 159 -48.36 7.87 -1.85
N SER A 160 -49.16 8.90 -1.54
CA SER A 160 -50.60 8.92 -1.85
C SER A 160 -50.76 9.03 -3.37
N ARG A 161 -51.10 7.92 -4.02
CA ARG A 161 -51.62 7.94 -5.39
C ARG A 161 -53.00 8.62 -5.36
N ARG A 162 -53.08 9.84 -5.83
CA ARG A 162 -54.40 10.46 -6.20
C ARG A 162 -54.90 9.72 -7.44
N ARG A 163 -55.95 8.98 -7.27
CA ARG A 163 -56.77 8.46 -8.39
C ARG A 163 -57.63 9.65 -8.93
N THR A 164 -57.41 10.01 -10.14
CA THR A 164 -58.39 10.75 -10.93
C THR A 164 -59.17 9.71 -11.71
N SER A 165 -60.47 9.66 -11.52
CA SER A 165 -61.47 8.93 -12.33
C SER A 165 -62.47 9.95 -12.87
N PRO A 166 -63.23 9.54 -13.89
CA PRO A 166 -63.28 10.06 -15.24
C PRO A 166 -64.14 11.29 -15.39
#